data_3da0243716c405ef5769ad472f328c4a
#
_entry.id   3da0243716c405ef5769ad472f328c4a
#
_cell.length_a   1.000
_cell.length_b   1.000
_cell.length_c   1.000
_cell.angle_alpha   90.00
_cell.angle_beta   90.00
_cell.angle_gamma   90.00
#
_symmetry.space_group_name_H-M   'P 1'
#
loop_
_entity.id
_entity.type
_entity.pdbx_description
1 polymer ?
#
loop_
_entity_poly.entity_id
_entity_poly.type
_entity_poly.pdbx_seq_one_letter_code
_entity_poly.pdbx_strand_id
1 'polypeptide(L)'
;MDKNFYITTPIYYPSAKPHMGHAYSSIVADFFARFKKIQGFKVFFLTGTDEHGQKIQRAAEKKGMDPLSFCDEISKTFRDLSKTLNLSNTDFIRTTESRHSKSVTNLWNWNLKY
;
A
#
# COMPACT_ATOMS: atom_id res chain seq x y z
N MET A 1 -3.19 -3.75 -29.57
CA MET A 1 -2.74 -2.86 -28.49
C MET A 1 -2.97 -3.55 -27.17
N ASP A 2 -1.93 -3.70 -26.36
CA ASP A 2 -2.08 -4.19 -25.00
C ASP A 2 -2.92 -3.21 -24.18
N LYS A 3 -4.06 -3.68 -23.69
CA LYS A 3 -4.93 -2.86 -22.82
C LYS A 3 -4.39 -2.93 -21.41
N ASN A 4 -3.93 -1.80 -20.88
CA ASN A 4 -3.47 -1.69 -19.49
C ASN A 4 -4.59 -1.16 -18.59
N PHE A 5 -4.67 -1.69 -17.39
CA PHE A 5 -5.57 -1.22 -16.33
C PHE A 5 -4.80 -1.09 -15.02
N TYR A 6 -4.84 0.09 -14.43
CA TYR A 6 -4.19 0.39 -13.17
C TYR A 6 -5.22 0.72 -12.11
N ILE A 7 -5.12 0.07 -10.95
CA ILE A 7 -6.01 0.28 -9.81
C ILE A 7 -5.21 0.29 -8.51
N THR A 8 -5.59 1.17 -7.60
CA THR A 8 -5.02 1.24 -6.26
C THR A 8 -6.10 1.18 -5.20
N THR A 9 -5.75 0.71 -4.01
CA THR A 9 -6.48 1.06 -2.79
C THR A 9 -5.95 2.37 -2.23
N PRO A 10 -6.68 3.05 -1.31
CA PRO A 10 -6.03 3.94 -0.36
C PRO A 10 -4.91 3.18 0.36
N ILE A 11 -3.73 3.79 0.50
CA ILE A 11 -2.67 3.18 1.30
C ILE A 11 -3.06 3.20 2.77
N TYR A 12 -2.79 2.10 3.47
CA TYR A 12 -3.22 1.91 4.85
C TYR A 12 -2.30 2.59 5.83
N TYR A 13 -2.87 3.23 6.84
CA TYR A 13 -2.11 3.86 7.89
C TYR A 13 -1.81 2.85 9.02
N PRO A 14 -0.55 2.37 9.18
CA PRO A 14 -0.23 1.26 10.04
C PRO A 14 -0.03 1.70 11.50
N SER A 15 -0.99 2.45 12.06
CA SER A 15 -1.01 2.79 13.48
C SER A 15 -1.58 1.67 14.36
N ALA A 16 -2.26 0.70 13.76
CA ALA A 16 -2.83 -0.48 14.38
C ALA A 16 -3.01 -1.61 13.36
N LYS A 17 -3.40 -2.80 13.84
CA LYS A 17 -3.72 -3.94 12.98
C LYS A 17 -4.88 -3.64 12.02
N PRO A 18 -4.97 -4.35 10.87
CA PRO A 18 -6.08 -4.21 9.93
C PRO A 18 -7.44 -4.44 10.59
N HIS A 19 -8.47 -3.78 10.04
CA HIS A 19 -9.87 -3.98 10.40
C HIS A 19 -10.75 -4.14 9.14
N MET A 20 -12.06 -4.35 9.35
CA MET A 20 -13.01 -4.61 8.27
C MET A 20 -13.04 -3.53 7.18
N GLY A 21 -12.82 -2.25 7.52
CA GLY A 21 -12.74 -1.18 6.54
C GLY A 21 -11.59 -1.35 5.54
N HIS A 22 -10.43 -1.81 6.01
CA HIS A 22 -9.29 -2.14 5.16
C HIS A 22 -9.59 -3.33 4.25
N ALA A 23 -10.20 -4.38 4.80
CA ALA A 23 -10.62 -5.55 4.02
C ALA A 23 -11.63 -5.17 2.93
N TYR A 24 -12.62 -4.34 3.25
CA TYR A 24 -13.63 -3.87 2.30
C TYR A 24 -12.99 -3.16 1.10
N SER A 25 -12.16 -2.15 1.33
CA SER A 25 -11.49 -1.40 0.25
C SER A 25 -10.65 -2.32 -0.64
N SER A 26 -9.94 -3.26 -0.02
CA SER A 26 -9.10 -4.23 -0.72
C SER A 26 -9.92 -5.17 -1.60
N ILE A 27 -11.02 -5.71 -1.08
CA ILE A 27 -11.89 -6.64 -1.81
C ILE A 27 -12.57 -5.95 -2.99
N VAL A 28 -13.02 -4.69 -2.82
CA VAL A 28 -13.63 -3.93 -3.91
C VAL A 28 -12.61 -3.69 -5.04
N ALA A 29 -11.40 -3.28 -4.71
CA ALA A 29 -10.33 -3.10 -5.70
C ALA A 29 -9.97 -4.42 -6.39
N ASP A 30 -9.88 -5.52 -5.64
CA ASP A 30 -9.59 -6.85 -6.16
C ASP A 30 -10.68 -7.35 -7.12
N PHE A 31 -11.95 -7.07 -6.82
CA PHE A 31 -13.05 -7.38 -7.73
C PHE A 31 -12.83 -6.72 -9.10
N PHE A 32 -12.55 -5.43 -9.14
CA PHE A 32 -12.30 -4.72 -10.40
C PHE A 32 -11.03 -5.21 -11.10
N ALA A 33 -9.97 -5.48 -10.35
CA ALA A 33 -8.73 -6.02 -10.90
C ALA A 33 -8.97 -7.36 -11.61
N ARG A 34 -9.67 -8.30 -10.97
CA ARG A 34 -10.01 -9.60 -11.53
C ARG A 34 -10.96 -9.48 -12.72
N PHE A 35 -11.97 -8.63 -12.63
CA PHE A 35 -12.90 -8.38 -13.72
C PHE A 35 -12.17 -7.87 -14.96
N LYS A 36 -11.28 -6.89 -14.81
CA LYS A 36 -10.46 -6.37 -15.92
C LYS A 36 -9.52 -7.41 -16.49
N LYS A 37 -8.95 -8.26 -15.66
CA LYS A 37 -8.10 -9.38 -16.11
C LYS A 37 -8.89 -10.37 -16.98
N ILE A 38 -10.13 -10.71 -16.60
CA ILE A 38 -11.02 -11.56 -17.41
C ILE A 38 -11.34 -10.91 -18.76
N GLN A 39 -11.44 -9.57 -18.82
CA GLN A 39 -11.63 -8.81 -20.05
C GLN A 39 -10.35 -8.72 -20.92
N GLY A 40 -9.26 -9.36 -20.56
CA GLY A 40 -8.01 -9.37 -21.32
C GLY A 40 -7.10 -8.16 -21.07
N PHE A 41 -7.31 -7.39 -20.00
CA PHE A 41 -6.41 -6.30 -19.65
C PHE A 41 -5.18 -6.83 -18.90
N LYS A 42 -4.03 -6.21 -19.16
CA LYS A 42 -2.87 -6.30 -18.28
C LYS A 42 -3.13 -5.41 -17.07
N VAL A 43 -3.27 -6.04 -15.89
CA VAL A 43 -3.69 -5.35 -14.66
C VAL A 43 -2.50 -5.09 -13.76
N PHE A 44 -2.39 -3.85 -13.29
CA PHE A 44 -1.50 -3.43 -12.21
C PHE A 44 -2.37 -3.01 -11.02
N PHE A 45 -2.31 -3.79 -9.96
CA PHE A 45 -3.05 -3.53 -8.74
C PHE A 45 -2.08 -3.26 -7.58
N LEU A 46 -2.02 -2.00 -7.13
CA LEU A 46 -1.14 -1.54 -6.07
C LEU A 46 -1.92 -1.29 -4.78
N THR A 47 -1.41 -1.79 -3.69
CA THR A 47 -1.79 -1.44 -2.31
C THR A 47 -0.53 -1.20 -1.49
N GLY A 48 -0.67 -0.79 -0.24
CA GLY A 48 0.50 -0.53 0.60
C GLY A 48 0.18 0.16 1.91
N THR A 49 1.23 0.64 2.57
CA THR A 49 1.15 1.33 3.86
C THR A 49 1.80 2.71 3.81
N ASP A 50 1.11 3.70 4.42
CA ASP A 50 1.64 5.03 4.68
C ASP A 50 2.29 5.06 6.06
N GLU A 51 3.63 5.10 6.08
CA GLU A 51 4.43 4.83 7.28
C GLU A 51 5.05 6.07 7.90
N HIS A 52 4.54 7.24 7.57
CA HIS A 52 5.00 8.51 8.14
C HIS A 52 3.94 9.17 9.01
N GLY A 53 4.41 10.00 9.96
CA GLY A 53 3.56 10.87 10.76
C GLY A 53 3.55 10.57 12.26
N GLN A 54 3.06 11.55 13.02
CA GLN A 54 3.09 11.55 14.50
C GLN A 54 2.31 10.39 15.15
N LYS A 55 1.24 9.91 14.49
CA LYS A 55 0.44 8.80 15.06
C LYS A 55 1.26 7.52 15.13
N ILE A 56 2.09 7.25 14.12
CA ILE A 56 2.97 6.09 14.08
C ILE A 56 4.05 6.22 15.15
N GLN A 57 4.68 7.40 15.24
CA GLN A 57 5.67 7.67 16.27
C GLN A 57 5.09 7.42 17.66
N ARG A 58 3.93 7.99 17.99
CA ARG A 58 3.27 7.79 19.29
C ARG A 58 2.87 6.33 19.54
N ALA A 59 2.47 5.60 18.50
CA ALA A 59 2.12 4.19 18.63
C ALA A 59 3.37 3.33 18.90
N ALA A 60 4.48 3.63 18.24
CA ALA A 60 5.77 2.98 18.48
C ALA A 60 6.29 3.27 19.88
N GLU A 61 6.26 4.53 20.32
CA GLU A 61 6.66 4.94 21.69
C GLU A 61 5.87 4.19 22.77
N LYS A 62 4.55 4.05 22.60
CA LYS A 62 3.70 3.28 23.53
C LYS A 62 4.09 1.81 23.63
N LYS A 63 4.69 1.25 22.57
CA LYS A 63 5.20 -0.12 22.55
C LYS A 63 6.68 -0.24 22.92
N GLY A 64 7.36 0.87 23.19
CA GLY A 64 8.80 0.89 23.46
C GLY A 64 9.64 0.48 22.25
N MET A 65 9.15 0.74 21.04
CA MET A 65 9.80 0.39 19.77
C MET A 65 10.25 1.64 19.02
N ASP A 66 11.29 1.50 18.19
CA ASP A 66 11.58 2.53 17.20
C ASP A 66 10.51 2.54 16.09
N PRO A 67 10.21 3.70 15.48
CA PRO A 67 9.12 3.82 14.50
C PRO A 67 9.25 2.90 13.29
N LEU A 68 10.46 2.66 12.77
CA LEU A 68 10.65 1.82 11.59
C LEU A 68 10.38 0.34 11.91
N SER A 69 10.92 -0.15 13.04
CA SER A 69 10.67 -1.51 13.52
C SER A 69 9.19 -1.74 13.80
N PHE A 70 8.51 -0.73 14.36
CA PHE A 70 7.05 -0.78 14.53
C PHE A 70 6.32 -0.90 13.20
N CYS A 71 6.70 -0.10 12.19
CA CYS A 71 6.14 -0.17 10.84
C CYS A 71 6.41 -1.53 10.19
N ASP A 72 7.59 -2.12 10.38
CA ASP A 72 7.94 -3.45 9.87
C ASP A 72 6.99 -4.52 10.42
N GLU A 73 6.71 -4.47 11.72
CA GLU A 73 5.76 -5.39 12.35
C GLU A 73 4.33 -5.21 11.83
N ILE A 74 3.85 -3.97 11.81
CA ILE A 74 2.45 -3.71 11.44
C ILE A 74 2.20 -3.86 9.95
N SER A 75 3.10 -3.40 9.08
CA SER A 75 2.93 -3.57 7.63
C SER A 75 2.87 -5.04 7.21
N LYS A 76 3.56 -5.92 7.96
CA LYS A 76 3.45 -7.37 7.78
C LYS A 76 2.01 -7.85 7.97
N THR A 77 1.29 -7.33 8.96
CA THR A 77 -0.11 -7.72 9.20
C THR A 77 -1.03 -7.35 8.03
N PHE A 78 -0.77 -6.23 7.35
CA PHE A 78 -1.49 -5.85 6.12
C PHE A 78 -1.13 -6.72 4.92
N ARG A 79 0.12 -7.14 4.79
CA ARG A 79 0.53 -8.14 3.78
C ARG A 79 -0.13 -9.49 4.03
N ASP A 80 -0.22 -9.90 5.28
CA ASP A 80 -0.87 -11.16 5.66
C ASP A 80 -2.39 -11.09 5.43
N LEU A 81 -3.02 -9.93 5.63
CA LEU A 81 -4.42 -9.69 5.23
C LEU A 81 -4.60 -9.93 3.73
N SER A 82 -3.72 -9.38 2.89
CA SER A 82 -3.77 -9.58 1.44
C SER A 82 -3.71 -11.06 1.06
N LYS A 83 -2.86 -11.83 1.74
CA LYS A 83 -2.77 -13.29 1.54
C LYS A 83 -4.03 -14.01 2.00
N THR A 84 -4.51 -13.69 3.20
CA THR A 84 -5.71 -14.30 3.80
C THR A 84 -6.94 -14.08 2.93
N LEU A 85 -7.09 -12.90 2.35
CA LEU A 85 -8.19 -12.55 1.44
C LEU A 85 -7.93 -12.99 0.00
N ASN A 86 -6.80 -13.62 -0.27
CA ASN A 86 -6.39 -14.03 -1.62
C ASN A 86 -6.49 -12.88 -2.64
N LEU A 87 -6.01 -11.70 -2.28
CA LEU A 87 -6.03 -10.53 -3.15
C LEU A 87 -5.05 -10.71 -4.32
N SER A 88 -5.44 -10.21 -5.48
CA SER A 88 -4.64 -10.27 -6.71
C SER A 88 -3.71 -9.07 -6.92
N ASN A 89 -3.40 -8.34 -5.84
CA ASN A 89 -2.48 -7.21 -5.95
C ASN A 89 -1.12 -7.64 -6.49
N THR A 90 -0.63 -6.87 -7.46
CA THR A 90 0.64 -7.13 -8.15
C THR A 90 1.84 -6.59 -7.40
N ASP A 91 1.61 -5.62 -6.53
CA ASP A 91 2.65 -5.02 -5.71
C ASP A 91 2.08 -4.53 -4.36
N PHE A 92 2.97 -4.35 -3.39
CA PHE A 92 2.70 -3.76 -2.08
C PHE A 92 3.80 -2.75 -1.78
N ILE A 93 3.45 -1.47 -1.75
CA ILE A 93 4.40 -0.37 -1.50
C ILE A 93 4.36 0.07 -0.03
N ARG A 94 5.55 0.33 0.52
CA ARG A 94 5.72 1.01 1.80
C ARG A 94 6.33 2.39 1.55
N THR A 95 5.79 3.43 2.15
CA THR A 95 6.32 4.78 1.94
C THR A 95 7.75 4.97 2.50
N THR A 96 8.20 4.06 3.37
CA THR A 96 9.59 3.99 3.86
C THR A 96 10.57 3.28 2.92
N GLU A 97 10.10 2.63 1.85
CA GLU A 97 10.98 1.97 0.89
C GLU A 97 11.77 2.99 0.06
N SER A 98 13.04 2.67 -0.20
CA SER A 98 13.92 3.53 -1.02
C SER A 98 13.38 3.79 -2.43
N ARG A 99 12.70 2.81 -3.03
CA ARG A 99 12.06 2.97 -4.35
C ARG A 99 10.95 4.02 -4.33
N HIS A 100 10.18 4.12 -3.24
CA HIS A 100 9.17 5.16 -3.05
C HIS A 100 9.83 6.53 -2.91
N SER A 101 10.79 6.68 -2.01
CA SER A 101 11.51 7.95 -1.79
C SER A 101 12.17 8.47 -3.05
N LYS A 102 12.81 7.60 -3.84
CA LYS A 102 13.42 7.96 -5.14
C LYS A 102 12.37 8.48 -6.12
N SER A 103 11.23 7.82 -6.22
CA SER A 103 10.14 8.23 -7.14
C SER A 103 9.55 9.58 -6.74
N VAL A 104 9.31 9.79 -5.44
CA VAL A 104 8.81 11.07 -4.91
C VAL A 104 9.82 12.20 -5.18
N THR A 105 11.10 11.97 -4.89
CA THR A 105 12.15 12.97 -5.13
C THR A 105 12.26 13.32 -6.62
N ASN A 106 12.21 12.34 -7.50
CA ASN A 106 12.26 12.57 -8.94
C ASN A 106 11.07 13.38 -9.43
N LEU A 107 9.85 13.05 -8.97
CA LEU A 107 8.64 13.78 -9.33
C LEU A 107 8.68 15.22 -8.79
N TRP A 108 9.12 15.40 -7.55
CA TRP A 108 9.29 16.71 -6.95
C TRP A 108 10.25 17.59 -7.74
N ASN A 109 11.43 17.07 -8.05
CA ASN A 109 12.45 17.79 -8.83
C ASN A 109 12.00 18.09 -10.27
N TRP A 110 11.16 17.22 -10.84
CA TRP A 110 10.58 17.47 -12.15
C TRP A 110 9.58 18.64 -12.07
N ASN A 111 8.68 18.67 -11.08
CA ASN A 111 7.73 19.75 -10.89
C ASN A 111 8.39 21.12 -10.62
N LEU A 112 9.58 21.16 -10.02
CA LEU A 112 10.30 22.40 -9.77
C LEU A 112 10.93 23.01 -11.05
N LYS A 113 10.97 22.26 -12.15
CA LYS A 113 11.54 22.71 -13.43
C LYS A 113 10.50 23.33 -14.37
N TYR A 114 9.23 23.14 -14.07
CA TYR A 114 8.09 23.60 -14.86
C TYR A 114 7.07 24.34 -14.00
#